data_08dca99a466fa32d940abcea90d2d0af
#
_entry.id   08dca99a466fa32d940abcea90d2d0af
#
_cell.length_a   1.000
_cell.length_b   1.000
_cell.length_c   1.000
_cell.angle_alpha   90.00
_cell.angle_beta   90.00
_cell.angle_gamma   90.00
#
_symmetry.space_group_name_H-M   'P 1'
#
loop_
_entity.id
_entity.type
_entity.pdbx_description
1 polymer ?
#
loop_
_entity_poly.entity_id
_entity_poly.type
_entity_poly.pdbx_seq_one_letter_code
_entity_poly.pdbx_strand_id
1 'polypeptide(L)'
;QRQMCIRDSVEYQTEKRHYAHVDCPGHADYVKNMITGAAQMDGAILVVAATDGVMAQTKEHVLLARQVGVPYIVVFMNKCDMVDDEELLELVEMEIRELLSEYDFPGDDIPVIKGSALKALEDPNGEWGDKIMELMDAVDSYIPDPQRDTDKPFVMPVEDVFSITGRGTVATGRVEAGVLHVLSLIHI
;
A
#
# COMPACT_ATOMS: atom_id res chain seq x y z
N GLN A 1 25.90 1.20 -13.47
CA GLN A 1 25.04 0.85 -12.31
C GLN A 1 23.67 1.39 -12.63
N ARG A 2 22.75 0.50 -13.03
CA ARG A 2 21.32 0.85 -13.06
C ARG A 2 20.95 1.15 -11.60
N GLN A 3 20.63 2.37 -11.29
CA GLN A 3 19.80 2.66 -10.13
C GLN A 3 18.49 1.91 -10.36
N MET A 4 18.33 0.80 -9.67
CA MET A 4 17.07 0.11 -9.60
C MET A 4 16.06 1.12 -9.08
N CYS A 5 15.07 1.44 -9.89
CA CYS A 5 13.88 2.15 -9.45
C CYS A 5 13.23 1.21 -8.43
N ILE A 6 13.38 1.53 -7.14
CA ILE A 6 13.00 0.65 -6.01
C ILE A 6 11.50 0.75 -5.75
N ARG A 7 10.72 0.98 -6.77
CA ARG A 7 9.29 1.07 -6.74
C ARG A 7 8.74 0.08 -7.75
N ASP A 8 8.48 -1.15 -7.27
CA ASP A 8 7.74 -2.11 -8.05
C ASP A 8 6.25 -1.79 -7.94
N SER A 9 5.63 -1.51 -9.07
CA SER A 9 4.18 -1.35 -9.16
C SER A 9 3.60 -2.53 -9.94
N VAL A 10 2.61 -3.17 -9.35
CA VAL A 10 1.88 -4.29 -9.96
C VAL A 10 0.41 -3.89 -10.08
N GLU A 11 -0.19 -4.15 -11.23
CA GLU A 11 -1.61 -3.96 -11.43
C GLU A 11 -2.33 -5.30 -11.33
N TYR A 12 -3.43 -5.30 -10.60
CA TYR A 12 -4.33 -6.45 -10.48
C TYR A 12 -5.78 -5.96 -10.23
N GLN A 13 -6.72 -6.87 -10.34
CA GLN A 13 -8.13 -6.54 -10.13
C GLN A 13 -8.83 -7.62 -9.32
N THR A 14 -9.76 -7.18 -8.48
CA THR A 14 -10.79 -8.02 -7.88
C THR A 14 -12.06 -7.94 -8.74
N GLU A 15 -13.11 -8.64 -8.35
CA GLU A 15 -14.42 -8.47 -9.01
C GLU A 15 -14.99 -7.05 -8.86
N LYS A 16 -14.56 -6.32 -7.82
CA LYS A 16 -15.09 -5.00 -7.45
C LYS A 16 -14.23 -3.86 -7.96
N ARG A 17 -12.88 -4.03 -7.99
CA ARG A 17 -11.95 -2.92 -8.22
C ARG A 17 -10.72 -3.31 -9.01
N HIS A 18 -10.15 -2.30 -9.66
CA HIS A 18 -8.80 -2.34 -10.23
C HIS A 18 -7.81 -1.65 -9.28
N TYR A 19 -6.69 -2.30 -9.00
CA TYR A 19 -5.66 -1.85 -8.09
C TYR A 19 -4.34 -1.57 -8.79
N ALA A 20 -3.72 -0.46 -8.45
CA ALA A 20 -2.30 -0.21 -8.68
C ALA A 20 -1.58 -0.37 -7.33
N HIS A 21 -0.92 -1.48 -7.14
CA HIS A 21 -0.17 -1.80 -5.92
C HIS A 21 1.26 -1.30 -6.05
N VAL A 22 1.70 -0.53 -5.06
CA VAL A 22 3.07 -0.03 -4.98
C VAL A 22 3.75 -0.67 -3.79
N ASP A 23 4.81 -1.43 -4.04
CA ASP A 23 5.65 -1.95 -2.98
C ASP A 23 6.61 -0.88 -2.48
N CYS A 24 6.57 -0.59 -1.18
CA CYS A 24 7.42 0.38 -0.54
C CYS A 24 8.48 -0.35 0.30
N PRO A 25 9.77 -0.19 -0.02
CA PRO A 25 10.82 -0.82 0.76
C PRO A 25 10.82 -0.33 2.21
N GLY A 26 10.86 -1.26 3.15
CA GLY A 26 10.78 -0.99 4.59
C GLY A 26 12.07 -0.47 5.22
N HIS A 27 13.17 -0.31 4.50
CA HIS A 27 14.44 0.12 5.05
C HIS A 27 14.54 1.65 5.16
N ALA A 28 15.10 2.16 6.25
CA ALA A 28 15.23 3.59 6.54
C ALA A 28 15.89 4.43 5.43
N ASP A 29 16.80 3.84 4.63
CA ASP A 29 17.46 4.52 3.52
C ASP A 29 16.50 4.90 2.38
N TYR A 30 15.29 4.33 2.35
CA TYR A 30 14.31 4.51 1.27
C TYR A 30 13.09 5.37 1.67
N VAL A 31 13.13 5.99 2.84
CA VAL A 31 12.07 6.86 3.37
C VAL A 31 11.63 7.94 2.36
N LYS A 32 12.56 8.51 1.60
CA LYS A 32 12.24 9.51 0.57
C LYS A 32 11.34 8.94 -0.53
N ASN A 33 11.61 7.70 -0.96
CA ASN A 33 10.82 7.04 -1.99
C ASN A 33 9.43 6.64 -1.46
N MET A 34 9.37 6.27 -0.18
CA MET A 34 8.12 6.00 0.52
C MET A 34 7.26 7.26 0.60
N ILE A 35 7.82 8.41 0.96
CA ILE A 35 7.09 9.69 1.02
C ILE A 35 6.47 10.02 -0.35
N THR A 36 7.25 9.93 -1.42
CA THR A 36 6.76 10.23 -2.77
C THR A 36 5.67 9.25 -3.22
N GLY A 37 5.80 7.97 -2.86
CA GLY A 37 4.82 6.93 -3.16
C GLY A 37 3.54 7.05 -2.32
N ALA A 38 3.68 7.24 -1.02
CA ALA A 38 2.59 7.26 -0.07
C ALA A 38 1.65 8.47 -0.25
N ALA A 39 2.18 9.62 -0.71
CA ALA A 39 1.36 10.80 -1.01
C ALA A 39 0.28 10.57 -2.07
N GLN A 40 0.36 9.46 -2.80
CA GLN A 40 -0.54 9.14 -3.90
C GLN A 40 -1.43 7.92 -3.61
N MET A 41 -1.35 7.36 -2.40
CA MET A 41 -2.10 6.16 -2.03
C MET A 41 -3.48 6.52 -1.52
N ASP A 42 -4.47 5.75 -1.96
CA ASP A 42 -5.84 5.82 -1.44
C ASP A 42 -6.00 4.98 -0.16
N GLY A 43 -5.03 4.10 0.12
CA GLY A 43 -4.90 3.30 1.33
C GLY A 43 -3.58 2.55 1.37
N ALA A 44 -3.26 1.95 2.50
CA ALA A 44 -2.05 1.15 2.69
C ALA A 44 -2.33 -0.19 3.36
N ILE A 45 -1.53 -1.20 3.02
CA ILE A 45 -1.45 -2.46 3.73
C ILE A 45 -0.18 -2.43 4.58
N LEU A 46 -0.34 -2.41 5.90
CA LEU A 46 0.77 -2.52 6.84
C LEU A 46 1.08 -3.99 7.09
N VAL A 47 2.27 -4.43 6.71
CA VAL A 47 2.72 -5.81 6.92
C VAL A 47 3.60 -5.86 8.16
N VAL A 48 3.20 -6.67 9.16
CA VAL A 48 3.94 -6.89 10.40
C VAL A 48 4.21 -8.38 10.56
N ALA A 49 5.44 -8.76 10.89
CA ALA A 49 5.75 -10.15 11.17
C ALA A 49 5.29 -10.53 12.59
N ALA A 50 4.49 -11.57 12.72
CA ALA A 50 4.00 -12.06 14.01
C ALA A 50 5.13 -12.50 14.94
N THR A 51 6.26 -12.97 14.37
CA THR A 51 7.45 -13.40 15.13
C THR A 51 8.21 -12.25 15.77
N ASP A 52 8.16 -11.06 15.19
CA ASP A 52 8.97 -9.91 15.58
C ASP A 52 8.15 -8.82 16.30
N GLY A 53 6.82 -8.84 16.10
CA GLY A 53 5.90 -7.85 16.65
C GLY A 53 6.13 -6.44 16.10
N VAL A 54 5.79 -5.44 16.89
CA VAL A 54 5.94 -4.03 16.52
C VAL A 54 7.39 -3.59 16.69
N MET A 55 8.09 -3.40 15.57
CA MET A 55 9.47 -2.94 15.51
C MET A 55 9.56 -1.41 15.37
N ALA A 56 10.76 -0.84 15.62
CA ALA A 56 11.01 0.58 15.41
C ALA A 56 10.66 1.04 13.98
N GLN A 57 10.96 0.22 12.98
CA GLN A 57 10.61 0.48 11.57
C GLN A 57 9.10 0.53 11.35
N THR A 58 8.33 -0.34 12.02
CA THR A 58 6.86 -0.33 11.95
C THR A 58 6.32 1.01 12.43
N LYS A 59 6.86 1.55 13.54
CA LYS A 59 6.50 2.86 14.07
C LYS A 59 6.81 3.99 13.09
N GLU A 60 7.99 3.95 12.47
CA GLU A 60 8.39 4.92 11.46
C GLU A 60 7.47 4.90 10.22
N HIS A 61 7.07 3.71 9.76
CA HIS A 61 6.16 3.57 8.63
C HIS A 61 4.76 4.12 8.93
N VAL A 62 4.21 3.83 10.11
CA VAL A 62 2.90 4.36 10.53
C VAL A 62 2.96 5.88 10.66
N LEU A 63 4.02 6.41 11.29
CA LEU A 63 4.23 7.85 11.40
C LEU A 63 4.30 8.53 10.01
N LEU A 64 5.06 7.95 9.09
CA LEU A 64 5.17 8.46 7.73
C LEU A 64 3.85 8.39 6.98
N ALA A 65 3.13 7.28 7.06
CA ALA A 65 1.80 7.13 6.46
C ALA A 65 0.86 8.24 6.95
N ARG A 66 0.90 8.55 8.25
CA ARG A 66 0.13 9.64 8.84
C ARG A 66 0.53 11.03 8.33
N GLN A 67 1.85 11.30 8.30
CA GLN A 67 2.39 12.58 7.83
C GLN A 67 2.09 12.85 6.36
N VAL A 68 2.12 11.83 5.53
CA VAL A 68 1.83 11.92 4.10
C VAL A 68 0.32 11.95 3.81
N GLY A 69 -0.50 11.64 4.81
CA GLY A 69 -1.96 11.71 4.71
C GLY A 69 -2.61 10.49 4.10
N VAL A 70 -2.02 9.29 4.25
CA VAL A 70 -2.68 8.04 3.89
C VAL A 70 -3.96 7.90 4.71
N PRO A 71 -5.14 7.82 4.08
CA PRO A 71 -6.40 7.92 4.82
C PRO A 71 -6.82 6.62 5.51
N TYR A 72 -6.43 5.47 4.96
CA TYR A 72 -6.86 4.15 5.42
C TYR A 72 -5.70 3.18 5.50
N ILE A 73 -5.65 2.36 6.55
CA ILE A 73 -4.68 1.28 6.74
C ILE A 73 -5.44 -0.02 6.99
N VAL A 74 -4.99 -1.10 6.34
CA VAL A 74 -5.37 -2.48 6.64
C VAL A 74 -4.11 -3.20 7.10
N VAL A 75 -4.20 -4.07 8.09
CA VAL A 75 -3.03 -4.77 8.63
C VAL A 75 -3.01 -6.22 8.17
N PHE A 76 -1.84 -6.67 7.71
CA PHE A 76 -1.56 -8.07 7.45
C PHE A 76 -0.47 -8.56 8.41
N MET A 77 -0.86 -9.41 9.36
CA MET A 77 0.07 -10.06 10.27
C MET A 77 0.64 -11.29 9.58
N ASN A 78 1.88 -11.18 9.14
CA ASN A 78 2.57 -12.22 8.35
C ASN A 78 3.36 -13.19 9.24
N LYS A 79 3.75 -14.34 8.70
CA LYS A 79 4.50 -15.41 9.37
C LYS A 79 3.77 -16.05 10.56
N CYS A 80 2.45 -16.04 10.56
CA CYS A 80 1.67 -16.69 11.62
C CYS A 80 1.88 -18.21 11.67
N ASP A 81 2.34 -18.82 10.58
CA ASP A 81 2.73 -20.24 10.52
C ASP A 81 3.94 -20.60 11.39
N MET A 82 4.71 -19.60 11.85
CA MET A 82 5.90 -19.79 12.71
C MET A 82 5.59 -19.58 14.20
N VAL A 83 4.37 -19.23 14.54
CA VAL A 83 3.92 -18.94 15.91
C VAL A 83 2.81 -19.91 16.27
N ASP A 84 3.13 -20.87 17.15
CA ASP A 84 2.17 -21.89 17.61
C ASP A 84 1.28 -21.39 18.76
N ASP A 85 1.61 -20.24 19.37
CA ASP A 85 0.93 -19.68 20.52
C ASP A 85 -0.07 -18.59 20.09
N GLU A 86 -1.36 -18.88 20.25
CA GLU A 86 -2.44 -17.97 19.89
C GLU A 86 -2.47 -16.73 20.81
N GLU A 87 -2.08 -16.88 22.08
CA GLU A 87 -2.00 -15.75 23.03
C GLU A 87 -0.94 -14.72 22.56
N LEU A 88 0.15 -15.22 21.98
CA LEU A 88 1.18 -14.35 21.42
C LEU A 88 0.70 -13.58 20.20
N LEU A 89 -0.08 -14.24 19.33
CA LEU A 89 -0.69 -13.57 18.16
C LEU A 89 -1.68 -12.48 18.58
N GLU A 90 -2.47 -12.72 19.62
CA GLU A 90 -3.38 -11.72 20.19
C GLU A 90 -2.63 -10.54 20.80
N LEU A 91 -1.52 -10.81 21.49
CA LEU A 91 -0.68 -9.76 22.07
C LEU A 91 -0.09 -8.85 21.00
N VAL A 92 0.45 -9.43 19.93
CA VAL A 92 0.99 -8.66 18.80
C VAL A 92 -0.11 -7.86 18.11
N GLU A 93 -1.31 -8.41 17.98
CA GLU A 93 -2.46 -7.69 17.44
C GLU A 93 -2.83 -6.47 18.32
N MET A 94 -2.84 -6.64 19.64
CA MET A 94 -3.09 -5.53 20.57
C MET A 94 -2.03 -4.43 20.44
N GLU A 95 -0.75 -4.81 20.37
CA GLU A 95 0.35 -3.85 20.18
C GLU A 95 0.20 -3.05 18.87
N ILE A 96 -0.22 -3.70 17.79
CA ILE A 96 -0.45 -3.04 16.50
C ILE A 96 -1.63 -2.06 16.60
N ARG A 97 -2.74 -2.45 17.25
CA ARG A 97 -3.91 -1.58 17.44
C ARG A 97 -3.58 -0.38 18.31
N GLU A 98 -2.81 -0.58 19.38
CA GLU A 98 -2.33 0.50 20.25
C GLU A 98 -1.43 1.47 19.49
N LEU A 99 -0.47 0.96 18.70
CA LEU A 99 0.38 1.77 17.85
C LEU A 99 -0.43 2.62 16.85
N LEU A 100 -1.40 2.01 16.16
CA LEU A 100 -2.22 2.73 15.18
C LEU A 100 -3.05 3.83 15.86
N SER A 101 -3.58 3.56 17.06
CA SER A 101 -4.31 4.54 17.86
C SER A 101 -3.42 5.69 18.34
N GLU A 102 -2.15 5.42 18.69
CA GLU A 102 -1.15 6.45 19.06
C GLU A 102 -0.91 7.46 17.92
N TYR A 103 -1.00 7.01 16.67
CA TYR A 103 -0.82 7.86 15.48
C TYR A 103 -2.13 8.34 14.84
N ASP A 104 -3.22 8.42 15.61
CA ASP A 104 -4.53 8.91 15.19
C ASP A 104 -5.20 8.09 14.05
N PHE A 105 -4.90 6.81 13.94
CA PHE A 105 -5.70 5.89 13.15
C PHE A 105 -6.75 5.20 14.03
N PRO A 106 -7.91 4.78 13.50
CA PRO A 106 -8.95 4.09 14.28
C PRO A 106 -8.55 2.63 14.58
N GLY A 107 -7.55 2.42 15.45
CA GLY A 107 -6.91 1.13 15.70
C GLY A 107 -7.87 -0.01 16.04
N ASP A 108 -8.98 0.29 16.73
CA ASP A 108 -9.99 -0.71 17.10
C ASP A 108 -10.82 -1.20 15.89
N ASP A 109 -11.04 -0.33 14.90
CA ASP A 109 -11.89 -0.62 13.74
C ASP A 109 -11.10 -1.16 12.54
N ILE A 110 -9.76 -1.10 12.60
CA ILE A 110 -8.89 -1.51 11.51
C ILE A 110 -8.91 -3.04 11.36
N PRO A 111 -9.16 -3.57 10.14
CA PRO A 111 -9.04 -4.99 9.88
C PRO A 111 -7.59 -5.48 10.07
N VAL A 112 -7.42 -6.54 10.87
CA VAL A 112 -6.14 -7.23 11.06
C VAL A 112 -6.31 -8.67 10.59
N ILE A 113 -5.63 -9.02 9.52
CA ILE A 113 -5.68 -10.36 8.92
C ILE A 113 -4.40 -11.12 9.29
N LYS A 114 -4.58 -12.31 9.89
CA LYS A 114 -3.50 -13.21 10.29
C LYS A 114 -3.22 -14.19 9.14
N GLY A 115 -1.97 -14.29 8.70
CA GLY A 115 -1.63 -15.14 7.57
C GLY A 115 -0.15 -15.46 7.43
N SER A 116 0.17 -16.25 6.42
CA SER A 116 1.53 -16.55 5.98
C SER A 116 1.63 -16.41 4.47
N ALA A 117 2.30 -15.37 4.01
CA ALA A 117 2.48 -15.13 2.58
C ALA A 117 3.31 -16.23 1.90
N LEU A 118 4.30 -16.80 2.62
CA LEU A 118 5.10 -17.91 2.09
C LEU A 118 4.24 -19.16 1.86
N LYS A 119 3.45 -19.55 2.85
CA LYS A 119 2.57 -20.72 2.76
C LYS A 119 1.46 -20.53 1.73
N ALA A 120 0.91 -19.32 1.62
CA ALA A 120 -0.04 -18.99 0.57
C ALA A 120 0.57 -19.10 -0.84
N LEU A 121 1.85 -18.79 -1.00
CA LEU A 121 2.56 -18.95 -2.28
C LEU A 121 2.82 -20.42 -2.61
N GLU A 122 3.13 -21.26 -1.59
CA GLU A 122 3.35 -22.70 -1.75
C GLU A 122 2.05 -23.44 -2.09
N ASP A 123 0.94 -23.06 -1.46
CA ASP A 123 -0.40 -23.62 -1.72
C ASP A 123 -1.45 -22.50 -1.80
N PRO A 124 -1.67 -21.92 -2.99
CA PRO A 124 -2.63 -20.84 -3.19
C PRO A 124 -4.10 -21.21 -2.94
N ASN A 125 -4.44 -22.49 -2.97
CA ASN A 125 -5.81 -22.97 -2.74
C ASN A 125 -6.01 -23.54 -1.32
N GLY A 126 -5.00 -23.45 -0.47
CA GLY A 126 -5.06 -23.87 0.92
C GLY A 126 -5.53 -22.76 1.85
N GLU A 127 -5.61 -23.08 3.14
CA GLU A 127 -6.05 -22.17 4.20
C GLU A 127 -5.34 -20.80 4.17
N TRP A 128 -4.03 -20.79 3.91
CA TRP A 128 -3.25 -19.55 3.85
C TRP A 128 -3.53 -18.72 2.59
N GLY A 129 -3.89 -19.38 1.49
CA GLY A 129 -4.38 -18.72 0.27
C GLY A 129 -5.72 -18.00 0.54
N ASP A 130 -6.63 -18.65 1.27
CA ASP A 130 -7.90 -18.04 1.68
C ASP A 130 -7.69 -16.80 2.55
N LYS A 131 -6.63 -16.77 3.39
CA LYS A 131 -6.27 -15.58 4.18
C LYS A 131 -5.81 -14.39 3.32
N ILE A 132 -5.19 -14.63 2.19
CA ILE A 132 -4.87 -13.57 1.22
C ILE A 132 -6.14 -13.04 0.55
N MET A 133 -7.09 -13.91 0.25
CA MET A 133 -8.39 -13.47 -0.29
C MET A 133 -9.18 -12.68 0.75
N GLU A 134 -9.15 -13.09 2.03
CA GLU A 134 -9.73 -12.35 3.15
C GLU A 134 -9.10 -10.95 3.29
N LEU A 135 -7.78 -10.82 3.11
CA LEU A 135 -7.11 -9.52 3.06
C LEU A 135 -7.66 -8.66 1.92
N MET A 136 -7.84 -9.22 0.74
CA MET A 136 -8.38 -8.48 -0.41
C MET A 136 -9.83 -8.05 -0.19
N ASP A 137 -10.66 -8.90 0.43
CA ASP A 137 -12.03 -8.56 0.81
C ASP A 137 -12.06 -7.46 1.88
N ALA A 138 -11.13 -7.47 2.83
CA ALA A 138 -10.98 -6.41 3.81
C ALA A 138 -10.58 -5.08 3.15
N VAL A 139 -9.65 -5.09 2.20
CA VAL A 139 -9.26 -3.91 1.41
C VAL A 139 -10.45 -3.39 0.61
N ASP A 140 -11.21 -4.27 -0.07
CA ASP A 140 -12.37 -3.92 -0.87
C ASP A 140 -13.51 -3.31 -0.04
N SER A 141 -13.65 -3.70 1.22
CA SER A 141 -14.74 -3.26 2.09
C SER A 141 -14.39 -2.07 2.97
N TYR A 142 -13.15 -2.02 3.47
CA TYR A 142 -12.71 -1.00 4.43
C TYR A 142 -12.22 0.29 3.77
N ILE A 143 -11.53 0.17 2.62
CA ILE A 143 -11.05 1.34 1.87
C ILE A 143 -12.14 1.77 0.89
N PRO A 144 -12.74 2.97 1.02
CA PRO A 144 -13.77 3.43 0.10
C PRO A 144 -13.22 3.70 -1.30
N ASP A 145 -14.10 3.73 -2.31
CA ASP A 145 -13.72 4.14 -3.65
C ASP A 145 -13.22 5.58 -3.66
N PRO A 146 -12.02 5.85 -4.22
CA PRO A 146 -11.51 7.20 -4.28
C PRO A 146 -12.38 8.08 -5.17
N GLN A 147 -12.84 9.20 -4.63
CA GLN A 147 -13.57 10.18 -5.40
C GLN A 147 -12.58 11.00 -6.24
N ARG A 148 -12.71 10.93 -7.57
CA ARG A 148 -11.87 11.67 -8.50
C ARG A 148 -12.62 12.90 -9.00
N ASP A 149 -11.97 14.06 -8.95
CA ASP A 149 -12.50 15.33 -9.45
C ASP A 149 -12.40 15.41 -10.99
N THR A 150 -13.23 14.65 -11.70
CA THR A 150 -13.19 14.56 -13.17
C THR A 150 -13.65 15.85 -13.86
N ASP A 151 -14.46 16.67 -13.19
CA ASP A 151 -15.02 17.91 -13.76
C ASP A 151 -14.09 19.12 -13.65
N LYS A 152 -12.96 18.96 -12.94
CA LYS A 152 -11.94 20.01 -12.83
C LYS A 152 -10.98 19.99 -14.03
N PRO A 153 -10.24 21.10 -14.27
CA PRO A 153 -9.15 21.09 -15.24
C PRO A 153 -8.14 19.97 -14.96
N PHE A 154 -7.55 19.42 -16.01
CA PHE A 154 -6.55 18.37 -15.88
C PHE A 154 -5.34 18.87 -15.07
N VAL A 155 -5.00 18.13 -14.02
CA VAL A 155 -3.81 18.36 -13.16
C VAL A 155 -3.09 17.03 -12.96
N MET A 156 -1.81 17.01 -13.31
CA MET A 156 -0.91 15.88 -13.08
C MET A 156 0.44 16.42 -12.61
N PRO A 157 0.76 16.32 -11.32
CA PRO A 157 2.11 16.58 -10.83
C PRO A 157 3.11 15.64 -11.52
N VAL A 158 4.22 16.22 -12.03
CA VAL A 158 5.24 15.44 -12.71
C VAL A 158 6.20 14.85 -11.69
N GLU A 159 6.32 13.53 -11.68
CA GLU A 159 7.21 12.80 -10.76
C GLU A 159 8.56 12.49 -11.39
N ASP A 160 8.57 12.10 -12.66
CA ASP A 160 9.78 11.77 -13.39
C ASP A 160 9.68 12.22 -14.85
N VAL A 161 10.84 12.53 -15.44
CA VAL A 161 10.97 12.96 -16.83
C VAL A 161 12.12 12.23 -17.47
N PHE A 162 11.86 11.53 -18.56
CA PHE A 162 12.90 10.85 -19.33
C PHE A 162 12.64 10.97 -20.84
N SER A 163 13.69 10.76 -21.62
CA SER A 163 13.61 10.84 -23.07
C SER A 163 13.70 9.44 -23.68
N ILE A 164 12.77 9.13 -24.57
CA ILE A 164 12.78 7.91 -25.37
C ILE A 164 13.22 8.23 -26.79
N THR A 165 14.27 7.57 -27.27
CA THR A 165 14.75 7.74 -28.63
C THR A 165 13.64 7.45 -29.65
N GLY A 166 13.34 8.43 -30.50
CA GLY A 166 12.29 8.33 -31.51
C GLY A 166 10.86 8.64 -31.02
N ARG A 167 10.66 8.89 -29.72
CA ARG A 167 9.35 9.25 -29.15
C ARG A 167 9.34 10.59 -28.42
N GLY A 168 10.51 11.15 -28.13
CA GLY A 168 10.64 12.45 -27.45
C GLY A 168 10.67 12.35 -25.94
N THR A 169 10.34 13.43 -25.26
CA THR A 169 10.31 13.52 -23.79
C THR A 169 9.00 12.95 -23.25
N VAL A 170 9.14 12.11 -22.22
CA VAL A 170 8.01 11.50 -21.50
C VAL A 170 8.03 12.00 -20.07
N ALA A 171 6.91 12.48 -19.58
CA ALA A 171 6.69 12.82 -18.20
C ALA A 171 5.74 11.77 -17.56
N THR A 172 6.05 11.34 -16.37
CA THR A 172 5.20 10.44 -15.57
C THR A 172 4.64 11.15 -14.35
N GLY A 173 3.48 10.73 -13.90
CA GLY A 173 2.84 11.26 -12.71
C GLY A 173 1.44 10.70 -12.55
N ARG A 174 0.81 10.98 -11.41
CA ARG A 174 -0.57 10.62 -11.14
C ARG A 174 -1.50 11.75 -11.59
N VAL A 175 -2.59 11.42 -12.27
CA VAL A 175 -3.65 12.38 -12.57
C VAL A 175 -4.44 12.66 -11.28
N GLU A 176 -4.34 13.88 -10.74
CA GLU A 176 -5.05 14.31 -9.53
C GLU A 176 -6.46 14.82 -9.83
N ALA A 177 -6.62 15.53 -10.94
CA ALA A 177 -7.90 16.08 -11.33
C ALA A 177 -8.07 16.11 -12.86
N GLY A 178 -9.32 16.16 -13.32
CA GLY A 178 -9.67 16.22 -14.71
C GLY A 178 -9.55 14.88 -15.43
N VAL A 179 -9.74 14.91 -16.74
CA VAL A 179 -9.70 13.73 -17.62
C VAL A 179 -8.69 13.97 -18.73
N LEU A 180 -7.81 13.00 -18.95
CA LEU A 180 -6.89 12.98 -20.10
C LEU A 180 -7.32 11.91 -21.10
N HIS A 181 -7.60 12.31 -22.32
CA HIS A 181 -7.89 11.36 -23.38
C HIS A 181 -6.61 10.97 -24.12
N VAL A 182 -6.44 9.67 -24.36
CA VAL A 182 -5.33 9.14 -25.16
C VAL A 182 -5.33 9.81 -26.53
N LEU A 183 -4.16 10.25 -27.01
CA LEU A 183 -3.98 11.01 -28.25
C LEU A 183 -4.56 12.43 -28.25
N SER A 184 -5.01 12.94 -27.10
CA SER A 184 -5.40 14.34 -27.01
C SER A 184 -4.17 15.26 -27.02
N LEU A 185 -4.32 16.45 -27.62
CA LEU A 185 -3.33 17.52 -27.52
C LEU A 185 -3.67 18.39 -26.32
N ILE A 186 -2.71 18.55 -25.41
CA ILE A 186 -2.82 19.52 -24.32
C ILE A 186 -2.13 20.79 -24.77
N HIS A 187 -2.89 21.87 -24.90
CA HIS A 187 -2.31 23.19 -25.11
C HIS A 187 -1.86 23.75 -23.75
N ILE A 188 -0.59 23.98 -23.62
CA ILE A 188 0.03 24.63 -22.48
C ILE A 188 0.12 26.13 -22.73
#